data_3f4c0fc3a22ced57bf4cb48239ec1d3b
#
_entry.id   3f4c0fc3a22ced57bf4cb48239ec1d3b
#
_cell.length_a   1.000
_cell.length_b   1.000
_cell.length_c   1.000
_cell.angle_alpha   90.00
_cell.angle_beta   90.00
_cell.angle_gamma   90.00
#
_symmetry.space_group_name_H-M   'P 1'
#
loop_
_entity.id
_entity.type
_entity.pdbx_description
1 polymer ?
#
loop_
_entity_poly.entity_id
_entity_poly.type
_entity_poly.pdbx_seq_one_letter_code
_entity_poly.pdbx_strand_id
1 'polypeptide(L)'
;MKHVSGYTNSARFRALEDLQKDSADLCLSYCGWEYCDPGHRYGPNMRTTYVLHIIRSGRGTLEIHNQKYVLTAGDAFLLSPNMEAWYEADREDPWSYMWVGITGYRAKEYVEHAGFTKRAPIRRVNCEKELNTYIDGILEAHQLSYTDELKRNGYLMLFFATLMEDYKKTVPGMANQHSYPGGGVM
;
A
#
# COMPACT_ATOMS: atom_id res chain seq x y z
N MET A 1 -19.09 13.72 19.07
CA MET A 1 -18.68 12.31 19.24
C MET A 1 -17.19 12.22 18.95
N LYS A 2 -16.38 11.71 19.87
CA LYS A 2 -14.97 11.42 19.60
C LYS A 2 -14.92 10.19 18.71
N HIS A 3 -14.56 10.35 17.44
CA HIS A 3 -14.19 9.21 16.61
C HIS A 3 -12.93 8.56 17.18
N VAL A 4 -13.06 7.34 17.64
CA VAL A 4 -11.93 6.50 18.01
C VAL A 4 -11.44 5.86 16.72
N SER A 5 -10.14 5.94 16.42
CA SER A 5 -9.57 5.20 15.30
C SER A 5 -9.81 3.71 15.51
N GLY A 6 -10.21 3.00 14.46
CA GLY A 6 -10.33 1.55 14.48
C GLY A 6 -8.94 0.92 14.51
N TYR A 7 -8.40 0.64 15.69
CA TYR A 7 -7.14 -0.09 15.84
C TYR A 7 -7.39 -1.51 16.30
N THR A 8 -6.96 -2.46 15.49
CA THR A 8 -7.04 -3.90 15.78
C THR A 8 -5.64 -4.47 15.89
N ASN A 9 -5.36 -5.25 16.93
CA ASN A 9 -4.09 -5.90 17.14
C ASN A 9 -4.29 -7.33 17.64
N SER A 10 -3.89 -8.30 16.84
CA SER A 10 -3.88 -9.72 17.16
C SER A 10 -2.59 -10.38 16.64
N ALA A 11 -2.39 -11.65 16.97
CA ALA A 11 -1.23 -12.41 16.48
C ALA A 11 -1.20 -12.58 14.94
N ARG A 12 -2.36 -12.48 14.28
CA ARG A 12 -2.53 -12.76 12.84
C ARG A 12 -3.02 -11.58 12.01
N PHE A 13 -3.56 -10.55 12.68
CA PHE A 13 -4.15 -9.39 12.01
C PHE A 13 -3.85 -8.12 12.81
N ARG A 14 -3.33 -7.11 12.14
CA ARG A 14 -3.12 -5.79 12.69
C ARG A 14 -3.52 -4.73 11.68
N ALA A 15 -4.38 -3.82 12.09
CA ALA A 15 -4.89 -2.78 11.22
C ALA A 15 -5.18 -1.48 11.97
N LEU A 16 -5.08 -0.39 11.24
CA LEU A 16 -5.49 0.93 11.65
C LEU A 16 -6.44 1.47 10.58
N GLU A 17 -7.67 1.77 10.98
CA GLU A 17 -8.77 2.17 10.10
C GLU A 17 -9.44 3.44 10.61
N ASP A 18 -10.39 3.98 9.85
CA ASP A 18 -11.21 5.14 10.20
C ASP A 18 -10.41 6.41 10.56
N LEU A 19 -9.26 6.59 9.92
CA LEU A 19 -8.48 7.81 10.01
C LEU A 19 -9.18 8.91 9.21
N GLN A 20 -10.01 9.69 9.88
CA GLN A 20 -10.71 10.82 9.26
C GLN A 20 -9.85 12.08 9.36
N LYS A 21 -8.95 12.29 8.41
CA LYS A 21 -8.26 13.56 8.26
C LYS A 21 -7.88 13.81 6.82
N ASP A 22 -8.22 15.00 6.37
CA ASP A 22 -7.98 15.50 5.05
C ASP A 22 -6.58 16.14 4.99
N SER A 23 -5.57 15.36 4.66
CA SER A 23 -4.35 15.92 4.11
C SER A 23 -4.58 16.21 2.63
N ALA A 24 -4.25 17.41 2.18
CA ALA A 24 -4.56 17.83 0.81
C ALA A 24 -3.84 16.97 -0.23
N ASP A 25 -2.56 16.65 -0.03
CA ASP A 25 -1.72 15.98 -1.04
C ASP A 25 -1.78 14.46 -0.97
N LEU A 26 -1.51 13.91 0.20
CA LEU A 26 -1.49 12.47 0.46
C LEU A 26 -2.01 12.20 1.87
N CYS A 27 -3.03 11.37 1.97
CA CYS A 27 -3.67 11.00 3.22
C CYS A 27 -3.68 9.49 3.39
N LEU A 28 -3.24 9.01 4.56
CA LEU A 28 -3.44 7.63 4.96
C LEU A 28 -4.92 7.43 5.34
N SER A 29 -5.59 6.52 4.64
CA SER A 29 -6.97 6.14 4.97
C SER A 29 -7.00 4.95 5.92
N TYR A 30 -6.17 3.95 5.67
CA TYR A 30 -6.02 2.75 6.50
C TYR A 30 -4.76 1.99 6.10
N CYS A 31 -4.25 1.16 6.99
CA CYS A 31 -3.15 0.24 6.72
C CYS A 31 -3.21 -0.97 7.65
N GLY A 32 -2.45 -1.99 7.34
CA GLY A 32 -2.32 -3.16 8.19
C GLY A 32 -1.52 -4.27 7.55
N TRP A 33 -1.51 -5.41 8.22
CA TRP A 33 -1.01 -6.68 7.72
C TRP A 33 -1.85 -7.84 8.27
N GLU A 34 -1.84 -8.95 7.54
CA GLU A 34 -2.60 -10.15 7.88
C GLU A 34 -1.83 -11.40 7.47
N TYR A 35 -1.93 -12.43 8.30
CA TYR A 35 -1.67 -13.82 7.95
C TYR A 35 -3.01 -14.47 7.62
N CYS A 36 -3.26 -14.68 6.33
CA CYS A 36 -4.54 -15.19 5.85
C CYS A 36 -4.75 -16.67 6.20
N ASP A 37 -6.00 -17.04 6.43
CA ASP A 37 -6.39 -18.44 6.48
C ASP A 37 -6.41 -19.06 5.07
N PRO A 38 -6.23 -20.39 4.95
CA PRO A 38 -6.36 -21.09 3.67
C PRO A 38 -7.68 -20.77 2.97
N GLY A 39 -7.60 -20.29 1.72
CA GLY A 39 -8.77 -19.91 0.94
C GLY A 39 -9.49 -18.64 1.41
N HIS A 40 -8.89 -17.86 2.33
CA HIS A 40 -9.43 -16.56 2.71
C HIS A 40 -9.59 -15.67 1.48
N ARG A 41 -10.80 -15.18 1.25
CA ARG A 41 -11.18 -14.44 0.06
C ARG A 41 -11.70 -13.06 0.39
N TYR A 42 -11.28 -12.08 -0.39
CA TYR A 42 -11.77 -10.72 -0.34
C TYR A 42 -12.32 -10.26 -1.69
N GLY A 43 -13.51 -9.68 -1.67
CA GLY A 43 -14.18 -9.21 -2.89
C GLY A 43 -15.14 -10.24 -3.52
N PRO A 44 -15.75 -9.91 -4.69
CA PRO A 44 -15.50 -8.69 -5.47
C PRO A 44 -15.90 -7.41 -4.75
N ASN A 45 -15.07 -6.38 -4.83
CA ASN A 45 -15.34 -5.09 -4.21
C ASN A 45 -14.75 -3.94 -5.04
N MET A 46 -15.43 -2.79 -5.02
CA MET A 46 -14.92 -1.53 -5.55
C MET A 46 -14.62 -0.57 -4.41
N ARG A 47 -13.47 0.08 -4.46
CA ARG A 47 -13.02 1.05 -3.45
C ARG A 47 -12.98 2.46 -4.03
N THR A 48 -13.01 3.45 -3.18
CA THR A 48 -12.83 4.86 -3.54
C THR A 48 -11.40 5.35 -3.32
N THR A 49 -10.56 4.51 -2.72
CA THR A 49 -9.17 4.77 -2.38
C THR A 49 -8.22 3.96 -3.27
N TYR A 50 -6.98 4.41 -3.40
CA TYR A 50 -5.89 3.56 -3.87
C TYR A 50 -5.48 2.63 -2.73
N VAL A 51 -5.37 1.33 -2.99
CA VAL A 51 -4.89 0.35 -2.00
C VAL A 51 -3.75 -0.44 -2.59
N LEU A 52 -2.59 -0.31 -2.01
CA LEU A 52 -1.40 -1.07 -2.39
C LEU A 52 -1.22 -2.22 -1.41
N HIS A 53 -1.12 -3.44 -1.96
CA HIS A 53 -0.81 -4.66 -1.21
C HIS A 53 0.59 -5.14 -1.56
N ILE A 54 1.32 -5.63 -0.56
CA ILE A 54 2.64 -6.26 -0.73
C ILE A 54 2.60 -7.63 -0.07
N ILE A 55 2.92 -8.67 -0.84
CA ILE A 55 2.91 -10.05 -0.34
C ILE A 55 4.21 -10.33 0.40
N ARG A 56 4.09 -10.75 1.66
CA ARG A 56 5.20 -11.01 2.58
C ARG A 56 5.68 -12.45 2.54
N SER A 57 4.74 -13.39 2.39
CA SER A 57 5.00 -14.84 2.34
C SER A 57 3.86 -15.55 1.66
N GLY A 58 4.06 -16.82 1.28
CA GLY A 58 3.03 -17.65 0.67
C GLY A 58 2.62 -17.18 -0.73
N ARG A 59 1.44 -17.61 -1.17
CA ARG A 59 0.89 -17.28 -2.49
C ARG A 59 -0.63 -17.11 -2.44
N GLY A 60 -1.15 -16.49 -3.49
CA GLY A 60 -2.59 -16.35 -3.69
C GLY A 60 -2.93 -15.93 -5.11
N THR A 61 -4.21 -15.82 -5.39
CA THR A 61 -4.73 -15.42 -6.70
C THR A 61 -5.38 -14.05 -6.60
N LEU A 62 -5.02 -13.16 -7.52
CA LEU A 62 -5.69 -11.88 -7.76
C LEU A 62 -6.44 -11.99 -9.09
N GLU A 63 -7.73 -11.60 -9.11
CA GLU A 63 -8.47 -11.37 -10.35
C GLU A 63 -8.80 -9.89 -10.49
N ILE A 64 -8.35 -9.32 -11.59
CA ILE A 64 -8.49 -7.91 -11.95
C ILE A 64 -8.58 -7.80 -13.47
N HIS A 65 -9.45 -6.93 -13.99
CA HIS A 65 -9.70 -6.78 -15.44
C HIS A 65 -10.04 -8.11 -16.15
N ASN A 66 -10.77 -9.00 -15.48
CA ASN A 66 -11.11 -10.36 -15.96
C ASN A 66 -9.87 -11.25 -16.23
N GLN A 67 -8.75 -10.94 -15.60
CA GLN A 67 -7.52 -11.74 -15.68
C GLN A 67 -7.14 -12.22 -14.28
N LYS A 68 -6.65 -13.47 -14.22
CA LYS A 68 -6.16 -14.07 -12.98
C LYS A 68 -4.64 -14.09 -12.97
N TYR A 69 -4.10 -13.70 -11.83
CA TYR A 69 -2.66 -13.67 -11.55
C TYR A 69 -2.39 -14.46 -10.29
N VAL A 70 -1.45 -15.40 -10.37
CA VAL A 70 -0.90 -16.04 -9.17
C VAL A 70 0.26 -15.20 -8.69
N LEU A 71 0.17 -14.69 -7.47
CA LEU A 71 1.13 -13.80 -6.86
C LEU A 71 1.79 -14.49 -5.67
N THR A 72 3.06 -14.15 -5.42
CA THR A 72 3.89 -14.77 -4.39
C THR A 72 4.64 -13.71 -3.58
N ALA A 73 5.36 -14.12 -2.55
CA ALA A 73 6.19 -13.22 -1.74
C ALA A 73 7.08 -12.33 -2.62
N GLY A 74 7.08 -11.03 -2.33
CA GLY A 74 7.77 -9.98 -3.08
C GLY A 74 6.97 -9.40 -4.25
N ASP A 75 5.81 -9.97 -4.61
CA ASP A 75 4.89 -9.32 -5.54
C ASP A 75 4.05 -8.27 -4.81
N ALA A 76 3.75 -7.18 -5.51
CA ALA A 76 2.86 -6.13 -5.02
C ALA A 76 1.78 -5.82 -6.05
N PHE A 77 0.58 -5.47 -5.60
CA PHE A 77 -0.51 -5.10 -6.49
C PHE A 77 -1.28 -3.87 -5.98
N LEU A 78 -1.68 -3.04 -6.93
CA LEU A 78 -2.46 -1.83 -6.70
C LEU A 78 -3.94 -2.05 -7.06
N LEU A 79 -4.83 -1.78 -6.14
CA LEU A 79 -6.26 -1.59 -6.40
C LEU A 79 -6.53 -0.09 -6.56
N SER A 80 -6.87 0.33 -7.78
CA SER A 80 -7.22 1.72 -8.07
C SER A 80 -8.68 2.02 -7.73
N PRO A 81 -9.04 3.28 -7.46
CA PRO A 81 -10.43 3.67 -7.26
C PRO A 81 -11.34 3.20 -8.39
N ASN A 82 -12.55 2.76 -8.03
CA ASN A 82 -13.58 2.27 -8.95
C ASN A 82 -13.14 1.08 -9.82
N MET A 83 -12.23 0.27 -9.33
CA MET A 83 -11.79 -0.96 -9.98
C MET A 83 -12.31 -2.15 -9.21
N GLU A 84 -13.08 -3.00 -9.90
CA GLU A 84 -13.53 -4.26 -9.32
C GLU A 84 -12.38 -5.27 -9.32
N ALA A 85 -12.15 -5.87 -8.17
CA ALA A 85 -11.16 -6.92 -7.99
C ALA A 85 -11.59 -7.88 -6.89
N TRP A 86 -11.12 -9.10 -6.97
CA TRP A 86 -11.13 -10.03 -5.85
C TRP A 86 -9.79 -10.76 -5.76
N TYR A 87 -9.47 -11.23 -4.58
CA TYR A 87 -8.26 -11.99 -4.33
C TYR A 87 -8.49 -13.04 -3.25
N GLU A 88 -7.76 -14.15 -3.35
CA GLU A 88 -7.92 -15.33 -2.50
C GLU A 88 -6.55 -15.92 -2.14
N ALA A 89 -6.35 -16.20 -0.86
CA ALA A 89 -5.18 -16.93 -0.38
C ALA A 89 -5.21 -18.39 -0.88
N ASP A 90 -4.05 -18.91 -1.23
CA ASP A 90 -3.90 -20.32 -1.59
C ASP A 90 -4.34 -21.23 -0.42
N ARG A 91 -4.81 -22.43 -0.73
CA ARG A 91 -5.30 -23.37 0.28
C ARG A 91 -4.21 -24.15 0.98
N GLU A 92 -3.06 -24.33 0.32
CA GLU A 92 -1.92 -25.10 0.83
C GLU A 92 -0.81 -24.20 1.37
N ASP A 93 -0.61 -23.03 0.73
CA ASP A 93 0.41 -22.06 1.06
C ASP A 93 -0.20 -20.65 1.10
N PRO A 94 -1.11 -20.37 2.07
CA PRO A 94 -1.82 -19.09 2.13
C PRO A 94 -0.87 -17.95 2.38
N TRP A 95 -1.06 -16.87 1.62
CA TRP A 95 -0.22 -15.68 1.76
C TRP A 95 -0.41 -14.92 3.08
N SER A 96 0.64 -14.22 3.46
CA SER A 96 0.58 -13.05 4.33
C SER A 96 0.86 -11.82 3.50
N TYR A 97 0.12 -10.75 3.69
CA TYR A 97 0.34 -9.47 3.03
C TYR A 97 0.23 -8.30 3.99
N MET A 98 0.80 -7.18 3.60
CA MET A 98 0.55 -5.87 4.20
C MET A 98 -0.12 -4.98 3.16
N TRP A 99 -0.88 -3.96 3.63
CA TRP A 99 -1.55 -3.01 2.74
C TRP A 99 -1.49 -1.60 3.29
N VAL A 100 -1.61 -0.64 2.37
CA VAL A 100 -1.81 0.77 2.66
C VAL A 100 -2.87 1.35 1.73
N GLY A 101 -3.91 1.93 2.31
CA GLY A 101 -4.96 2.65 1.60
C GLY A 101 -4.71 4.16 1.69
N ILE A 102 -4.71 4.83 0.54
CA ILE A 102 -4.41 6.27 0.45
C ILE A 102 -5.44 7.02 -0.38
N THR A 103 -5.57 8.31 -0.05
CA THR A 103 -6.30 9.34 -0.81
C THR A 103 -5.46 10.60 -0.90
N GLY A 104 -6.00 11.63 -1.53
CA GLY A 104 -5.38 12.94 -1.70
C GLY A 104 -5.16 13.32 -3.16
N TYR A 105 -4.93 14.60 -3.42
CA TYR A 105 -4.79 15.14 -4.77
C TYR A 105 -3.61 14.55 -5.54
N ARG A 106 -2.55 14.16 -4.84
CA ARG A 106 -1.34 13.58 -5.41
C ARG A 106 -1.25 12.05 -5.25
N ALA A 107 -2.26 11.39 -4.68
CA ALA A 107 -2.22 9.94 -4.48
C ALA A 107 -1.96 9.16 -5.78
N LYS A 108 -2.62 9.56 -6.89
CA LYS A 108 -2.36 8.99 -8.22
C LYS A 108 -0.90 9.15 -8.65
N GLU A 109 -0.36 10.36 -8.51
CA GLU A 109 1.02 10.67 -8.87
C GLU A 109 2.00 9.79 -8.08
N TYR A 110 1.81 9.65 -6.77
CA TYR A 110 2.67 8.83 -5.92
C TYR A 110 2.67 7.35 -6.32
N VAL A 111 1.49 6.77 -6.59
CA VAL A 111 1.43 5.35 -7.02
C VAL A 111 2.05 5.15 -8.41
N GLU A 112 1.87 6.10 -9.33
CA GLU A 112 2.47 6.06 -10.68
C GLU A 112 3.99 6.18 -10.62
N HIS A 113 4.54 7.08 -9.81
CA HIS A 113 5.98 7.20 -9.58
C HIS A 113 6.57 5.97 -8.85
N ALA A 114 5.77 5.28 -8.07
CA ALA A 114 6.14 3.99 -7.46
C ALA A 114 6.03 2.79 -8.44
N GLY A 115 5.71 3.05 -9.71
CA GLY A 115 5.67 2.04 -10.77
C GLY A 115 4.35 1.27 -10.89
N PHE A 116 3.26 1.80 -10.35
CA PHE A 116 1.94 1.19 -10.45
C PHE A 116 0.97 2.07 -11.21
N THR A 117 0.24 1.49 -12.14
CA THR A 117 -0.83 2.17 -12.86
C THR A 117 -2.09 1.31 -12.90
N LYS A 118 -3.23 1.89 -13.26
CA LYS A 118 -4.46 1.10 -13.47
C LYS A 118 -4.28 0.00 -14.53
N ARG A 119 -3.41 0.20 -15.54
CA ARG A 119 -3.14 -0.77 -16.61
C ARG A 119 -2.04 -1.76 -16.27
N ALA A 120 -1.11 -1.37 -15.42
CA ALA A 120 -0.01 -2.19 -14.91
C ALA A 120 -0.05 -2.18 -13.37
N PRO A 121 -1.03 -2.88 -12.77
CA PRO A 121 -1.26 -2.80 -11.33
C PRO A 121 -0.36 -3.72 -10.51
N ILE A 122 0.45 -4.57 -11.15
CA ILE A 122 1.27 -5.59 -10.50
C ILE A 122 2.73 -5.34 -10.83
N ARG A 123 3.60 -5.40 -9.83
CA ARG A 123 5.05 -5.49 -10.01
C ARG A 123 5.72 -6.18 -8.83
N ARG A 124 6.95 -6.64 -9.06
CA ARG A 124 7.80 -7.12 -7.98
C ARG A 124 8.47 -5.96 -7.26
N VAL A 125 8.60 -6.09 -5.93
CA VAL A 125 9.33 -5.15 -5.06
C VAL A 125 10.45 -5.89 -4.34
N ASN A 126 11.58 -5.19 -4.07
CA ASN A 126 12.74 -5.76 -3.39
C ASN A 126 13.00 -5.08 -2.03
N CYS A 127 12.09 -4.23 -1.58
CA CYS A 127 12.18 -3.43 -0.36
C CYS A 127 11.10 -3.79 0.67
N GLU A 128 10.52 -5.00 0.61
CA GLU A 128 9.39 -5.37 1.47
C GLU A 128 9.71 -5.27 2.97
N LYS A 129 10.95 -5.48 3.38
CA LYS A 129 11.38 -5.39 4.79
C LYS A 129 11.31 -3.96 5.31
N GLU A 130 11.83 -3.01 4.53
CA GLU A 130 11.75 -1.59 4.85
C GLU A 130 10.31 -1.12 4.87
N LEU A 131 9.50 -1.54 3.89
CA LEU A 131 8.07 -1.19 3.83
C LEU A 131 7.31 -1.73 5.04
N ASN A 132 7.63 -2.96 5.48
CA ASN A 132 7.05 -3.53 6.70
C ASN A 132 7.39 -2.70 7.94
N THR A 133 8.64 -2.25 8.07
CA THR A 133 9.06 -1.38 9.18
C THR A 133 8.24 -0.09 9.23
N TYR A 134 7.93 0.51 8.09
CA TYR A 134 7.10 1.72 8.04
C TYR A 134 5.64 1.45 8.38
N ILE A 135 5.07 0.34 7.91
CA ILE A 135 3.71 -0.07 8.30
C ILE A 135 3.62 -0.32 9.80
N ASP A 136 4.59 -1.02 10.38
CA ASP A 136 4.64 -1.23 11.82
C ASP A 136 4.75 0.11 12.59
N GLY A 137 5.57 1.03 12.11
CA GLY A 137 5.68 2.38 12.68
C GLY A 137 4.38 3.17 12.61
N ILE A 138 3.61 3.04 11.52
CA ILE A 138 2.26 3.63 11.43
C ILE A 138 1.31 2.99 12.45
N LEU A 139 1.33 1.67 12.57
CA LEU A 139 0.46 0.91 13.49
C LEU A 139 0.78 1.17 14.96
N GLU A 140 2.04 1.43 15.31
CA GLU A 140 2.43 1.88 16.66
C GLU A 140 1.90 3.29 16.98
N ALA A 141 1.79 4.16 15.97
CA ALA A 141 1.28 5.52 16.09
C ALA A 141 -0.26 5.55 15.98
N HIS A 142 -0.97 4.74 16.76
CA HIS A 142 -2.42 4.53 16.63
C HIS A 142 -3.31 5.49 17.42
N GLN A 143 -2.73 6.41 18.20
CA GLN A 143 -3.50 7.40 18.94
C GLN A 143 -3.96 8.55 18.02
N LEU A 144 -5.10 9.19 18.37
CA LEU A 144 -5.60 10.38 17.67
C LEU A 144 -4.94 11.67 18.22
N SER A 145 -3.62 11.64 18.38
CA SER A 145 -2.82 12.79 18.79
C SER A 145 -2.11 13.42 17.59
N TYR A 146 -1.78 14.70 17.68
CA TYR A 146 -0.95 15.38 16.67
C TYR A 146 0.41 14.71 16.49
N THR A 147 1.00 14.21 17.59
CA THR A 147 2.28 13.50 17.54
C THR A 147 2.19 12.23 16.71
N ASP A 148 1.15 11.42 16.94
CA ASP A 148 0.97 10.17 16.19
C ASP A 148 0.55 10.43 14.74
N GLU A 149 -0.24 11.48 14.50
CA GLU A 149 -0.55 11.93 13.14
C GLU A 149 0.72 12.29 12.36
N LEU A 150 1.63 13.06 12.95
CA LEU A 150 2.91 13.41 12.31
C LEU A 150 3.78 12.17 12.06
N LYS A 151 3.82 11.22 13.00
CA LYS A 151 4.54 9.96 12.81
C LYS A 151 3.96 9.15 11.65
N ARG A 152 2.62 8.96 11.60
CA ARG A 152 1.96 8.27 10.49
C ARG A 152 2.27 8.92 9.15
N ASN A 153 2.19 10.24 9.07
CA ASN A 153 2.51 10.97 7.84
C ASN A 153 3.99 10.79 7.46
N GLY A 154 4.90 10.87 8.41
CA GLY A 154 6.33 10.65 8.18
C GLY A 154 6.62 9.25 7.62
N TYR A 155 6.09 8.20 8.26
CA TYR A 155 6.25 6.83 7.78
C TYR A 155 5.57 6.58 6.43
N LEU A 156 4.41 7.18 6.16
CA LEU A 156 3.75 7.09 4.85
C LEU A 156 4.61 7.71 3.74
N MET A 157 5.23 8.86 4.00
CA MET A 157 6.14 9.50 3.05
C MET A 157 7.38 8.64 2.78
N LEU A 158 7.99 8.07 3.83
CA LEU A 158 9.12 7.16 3.70
C LEU A 158 8.73 5.88 2.92
N PHE A 159 7.54 5.35 3.16
CA PHE A 159 7.02 4.19 2.44
C PHE A 159 7.00 4.43 0.92
N PHE A 160 6.43 5.54 0.46
CA PHE A 160 6.39 5.86 -0.97
C PHE A 160 7.76 6.25 -1.53
N ALA A 161 8.58 6.97 -0.77
CA ALA A 161 9.94 7.30 -1.19
C ALA A 161 10.75 6.02 -1.47
N THR A 162 10.70 5.04 -0.57
CA THR A 162 11.40 3.75 -0.70
C THR A 162 10.87 2.94 -1.90
N LEU A 163 9.55 2.91 -2.12
CA LEU A 163 8.95 2.27 -3.30
C LEU A 163 9.41 2.92 -4.62
N MET A 164 9.49 4.23 -4.67
CA MET A 164 9.96 4.97 -5.85
C MET A 164 11.44 4.71 -6.12
N GLU A 165 12.26 4.65 -5.07
CA GLU A 165 13.68 4.29 -5.19
C GLU A 165 13.87 2.84 -5.67
N ASP A 166 13.08 1.90 -5.15
CA ASP A 166 13.07 0.51 -5.61
C ASP A 166 12.70 0.43 -7.10
N TYR A 167 11.65 1.14 -7.51
CA TYR A 167 11.21 1.17 -8.90
C TYR A 167 12.27 1.73 -9.85
N LYS A 168 12.92 2.84 -9.49
CA LYS A 168 14.02 3.44 -10.28
C LYS A 168 15.16 2.46 -10.56
N LYS A 169 15.45 1.55 -9.63
CA LYS A 169 16.51 0.52 -9.80
C LYS A 169 16.12 -0.53 -10.84
N THR A 170 14.81 -0.72 -11.09
CA THR A 170 14.30 -1.75 -12.02
C THR A 170 14.18 -1.24 -13.46
N VAL A 171 14.20 0.09 -13.68
CA VAL A 171 14.04 0.69 -15.00
C VAL A 171 15.33 1.35 -15.46
N PRO A 172 16.09 0.74 -16.41
CA PRO A 172 17.32 1.34 -16.94
C PRO A 172 17.04 2.72 -17.56
N GLY A 173 17.78 3.75 -17.12
CA GLY A 173 17.68 5.11 -17.66
C GLY A 173 16.79 6.09 -16.88
N MET A 174 16.03 5.66 -15.88
CA MET A 174 15.25 6.57 -15.04
C MET A 174 16.04 7.28 -13.94
N ALA A 175 17.29 6.90 -13.69
CA ALA A 175 18.12 7.45 -12.60
C ALA A 175 18.31 8.97 -12.69
N ASN A 176 18.09 9.61 -13.86
CA ASN A 176 18.37 11.02 -14.10
C ASN A 176 17.12 11.89 -14.46
N GLN A 177 15.90 11.38 -14.45
CA GLN A 177 14.74 12.10 -15.01
C GLN A 177 13.74 12.66 -13.98
N HIS A 178 13.98 12.54 -12.68
CA HIS A 178 13.03 13.01 -11.65
C HIS A 178 13.63 14.15 -10.81
N SER A 179 14.15 15.19 -11.44
CA SER A 179 14.24 16.51 -10.84
C SER A 179 12.91 17.26 -11.08
N TYR A 180 12.39 17.94 -10.04
CA TYR A 180 11.24 18.82 -10.21
C TYR A 180 11.44 19.74 -11.41
N PRO A 181 10.43 19.91 -12.30
CA PRO A 181 10.52 20.95 -13.31
C PRO A 181 10.53 22.30 -12.58
N GLY A 182 11.67 22.97 -12.52
CA GLY A 182 11.81 24.30 -11.89
C GLY A 182 13.11 24.56 -11.14
N GLY A 183 14.01 23.62 -11.02
CA GLY A 183 15.34 23.83 -10.42
C GLY A 183 16.34 24.49 -11.39
N GLY A 184 15.96 25.56 -12.06
CA GLY A 184 16.89 26.47 -12.71
C GLY A 184 17.44 27.43 -11.65
N VAL A 185 18.66 27.18 -11.21
CA VAL A 185 19.45 28.14 -10.40
C VAL A 185 19.74 29.33 -11.30
N MET A 186 19.23 30.53 -10.89
CA MET A 186 19.80 31.79 -11.35
C MET A 186 21.10 32.04 -10.60
#